data_9df46bbc05708ee958e9687453be5bfd
#
_entry.id   9df46bbc05708ee958e9687453be5bfd
#
_cell.length_a   1.000
_cell.length_b   1.000
_cell.length_c   1.000
_cell.angle_alpha   90.00
_cell.angle_beta   90.00
_cell.angle_gamma   90.00
#
_symmetry.space_group_name_H-M   'P 1'
#
loop_
_entity.id
_entity.type
_entity.pdbx_description
1 polymer ?
#
loop_
_entity_poly.entity_id
_entity_poly.type
_entity_poly.pdbx_seq_one_letter_code
_entity_poly.pdbx_strand_id
1 'polypeptide(L)'
;MKNRICAIMVAAVWAVLAAWAWLAPSRDISVAERRQLAQKPAIQTKTLLDGSFMTDFENASLDQFPLRDTFREAKSLFHRFVLRQSDKSGIYISQGYAAAQEYPLSEASINHALERFSSVYETYLSSTDSKIYLAIVPDKGYYLAQSAGQLSLDYDRLFSLVEGGMPWASPIRLTDSLSIQDYYRTDTHWRQERLLPAAQAL
;
A
#
# COMPACT_ATOMS: atom_id res chain seq x y z
N MET A 1 -15.70 -19.88 -40.78
CA MET A 1 -15.00 -18.63 -41.18
C MET A 1 -14.96 -17.58 -40.08
N LYS A 2 -16.05 -17.22 -39.42
CA LYS A 2 -16.09 -16.17 -38.38
C LYS A 2 -15.07 -16.40 -37.25
N ASN A 3 -14.94 -17.60 -36.68
CA ASN A 3 -14.02 -17.89 -35.60
C ASN A 3 -12.52 -17.76 -35.99
N ARG A 4 -12.20 -18.09 -37.27
CA ARG A 4 -10.82 -17.92 -37.77
C ARG A 4 -10.46 -16.44 -37.92
N ILE A 5 -11.43 -15.62 -38.38
CA ILE A 5 -11.26 -14.16 -38.53
C ILE A 5 -11.05 -13.54 -37.14
N CYS A 6 -11.90 -13.89 -36.14
CA CYS A 6 -11.73 -13.42 -34.77
C CYS A 6 -10.36 -13.81 -34.17
N ALA A 7 -9.93 -15.06 -34.38
CA ALA A 7 -8.62 -15.52 -33.89
C ALA A 7 -7.46 -14.74 -34.54
N ILE A 8 -7.53 -14.50 -35.85
CA ILE A 8 -6.53 -13.71 -36.57
C ILE A 8 -6.50 -12.27 -36.06
N MET A 9 -7.66 -11.64 -35.86
CA MET A 9 -7.72 -10.28 -35.33
C MET A 9 -7.11 -10.18 -33.93
N VAL A 10 -7.45 -11.12 -33.03
CA VAL A 10 -6.88 -11.16 -31.70
C VAL A 10 -5.37 -11.35 -31.75
N ALA A 11 -4.89 -12.29 -32.55
CA ALA A 11 -3.45 -12.53 -32.73
C ALA A 11 -2.73 -11.29 -33.30
N ALA A 12 -3.34 -10.61 -34.26
CA ALA A 12 -2.79 -9.37 -34.83
C ALA A 12 -2.69 -8.25 -33.79
N VAL A 13 -3.71 -8.06 -32.95
CA VAL A 13 -3.67 -7.08 -31.85
C VAL A 13 -2.54 -7.39 -30.88
N TRP A 14 -2.40 -8.65 -30.47
CA TRP A 14 -1.31 -9.05 -29.57
C TRP A 14 0.06 -8.86 -30.23
N ALA A 15 0.21 -9.20 -31.50
CA ALA A 15 1.46 -8.99 -32.22
C ALA A 15 1.84 -7.50 -32.30
N VAL A 16 0.85 -6.62 -32.56
CA VAL A 16 1.08 -5.16 -32.59
C VAL A 16 1.49 -4.65 -31.20
N LEU A 17 0.79 -5.06 -30.14
CA LEU A 17 1.13 -4.67 -28.77
C LEU A 17 2.52 -5.18 -28.36
N ALA A 18 2.87 -6.41 -28.71
CA ALA A 18 4.18 -6.97 -28.45
C ALA A 18 5.29 -6.21 -29.20
N ALA A 19 5.08 -5.96 -30.50
CA ALA A 19 6.02 -5.16 -31.28
C ALA A 19 6.19 -3.75 -30.72
N TRP A 20 5.10 -3.10 -30.33
CA TRP A 20 5.14 -1.79 -29.69
C TRP A 20 5.91 -1.83 -28.36
N ALA A 21 5.66 -2.82 -27.49
CA ALA A 21 6.36 -2.96 -26.22
C ALA A 21 7.89 -3.09 -26.39
N TRP A 22 8.32 -3.76 -27.46
CA TRP A 22 9.74 -3.94 -27.79
C TRP A 22 10.38 -2.71 -28.42
N LEU A 23 9.68 -2.03 -29.32
CA LEU A 23 10.20 -0.92 -30.11
C LEU A 23 10.07 0.43 -29.37
N ALA A 24 9.14 0.55 -28.44
CA ALA A 24 8.99 1.77 -27.68
C ALA A 24 10.20 2.03 -26.76
N PRO A 25 10.61 3.29 -26.61
CA PRO A 25 11.64 3.68 -25.64
C PRO A 25 11.20 3.30 -24.22
N SER A 26 12.13 2.78 -23.43
CA SER A 26 11.86 2.43 -22.03
C SER A 26 11.63 3.69 -21.20
N ARG A 27 10.70 3.61 -20.24
CA ARG A 27 10.46 4.64 -19.23
C ARG A 27 11.24 4.27 -17.97
N ASP A 28 11.88 5.25 -17.33
CA ASP A 28 12.68 4.99 -16.13
C ASP A 28 11.84 5.01 -14.86
N ILE A 29 10.82 5.86 -14.82
CA ILE A 29 10.05 6.13 -13.60
C ILE A 29 8.55 6.09 -13.91
N SER A 30 7.78 5.50 -13.03
CA SER A 30 6.33 5.68 -12.96
C SER A 30 6.00 6.84 -12.01
N VAL A 31 5.49 7.94 -12.54
CA VAL A 31 5.04 9.07 -11.73
C VAL A 31 3.82 8.69 -10.87
N ALA A 32 2.91 7.88 -11.43
CA ALA A 32 1.70 7.43 -10.74
C ALA A 32 2.02 6.52 -9.55
N GLU A 33 3.05 5.65 -9.66
CA GLU A 33 3.46 4.71 -8.63
C GLU A 33 4.64 5.22 -7.77
N ARG A 34 5.23 6.36 -8.16
CA ARG A 34 6.39 6.97 -7.50
C ARG A 34 7.55 5.97 -7.30
N ARG A 35 7.81 5.14 -8.33
CA ARG A 35 8.88 4.14 -8.32
C ARG A 35 9.62 4.05 -9.64
N GLN A 36 10.82 3.49 -9.58
CA GLN A 36 11.57 3.12 -10.78
C GLN A 36 10.89 1.92 -11.45
N LEU A 37 10.90 1.92 -12.77
CA LEU A 37 10.39 0.84 -13.60
C LEU A 37 11.52 -0.11 -13.97
N ALA A 38 11.21 -1.41 -14.03
CA ALA A 38 12.15 -2.42 -14.47
C ALA A 38 12.56 -2.16 -15.93
N GLN A 39 13.85 -2.24 -16.19
CA GLN A 39 14.43 -2.01 -17.51
C GLN A 39 14.61 -3.32 -18.27
N LYS A 40 14.61 -3.25 -19.61
CA LYS A 40 14.83 -4.43 -20.46
C LYS A 40 16.20 -5.05 -20.15
N PRO A 41 16.26 -6.33 -19.77
CA PRO A 41 17.54 -6.95 -19.42
C PRO A 41 18.43 -7.18 -20.62
N ALA A 42 19.74 -7.00 -20.44
CA ALA A 42 20.72 -7.39 -21.43
C ALA A 42 20.86 -8.92 -21.46
N ILE A 43 20.96 -9.48 -22.66
CA ILE A 43 21.20 -10.93 -22.85
C ILE A 43 22.63 -11.25 -22.45
N GLN A 44 22.81 -11.98 -21.37
CA GLN A 44 24.14 -12.47 -20.92
C GLN A 44 24.05 -13.95 -20.61
N THR A 45 25.10 -14.68 -20.94
CA THR A 45 25.15 -16.15 -20.71
C THR A 45 24.92 -16.51 -19.26
N LYS A 46 25.46 -15.71 -18.32
CA LYS A 46 25.29 -15.91 -16.88
C LYS A 46 23.83 -15.81 -16.46
N THR A 47 23.14 -14.74 -16.85
CA THR A 47 21.74 -14.50 -16.47
C THR A 47 20.76 -15.46 -17.13
N LEU A 48 21.11 -15.99 -18.30
CA LEU A 48 20.34 -17.06 -18.96
C LEU A 48 20.46 -18.39 -18.22
N LEU A 49 21.69 -18.75 -17.76
CA LEU A 49 21.94 -20.02 -17.10
C LEU A 49 21.40 -20.04 -15.64
N ASP A 50 21.45 -18.92 -14.92
CA ASP A 50 20.94 -18.83 -13.55
C ASP A 50 19.44 -18.51 -13.49
N GLY A 51 18.79 -18.26 -14.62
CA GLY A 51 17.36 -17.98 -14.73
C GLY A 51 16.95 -16.54 -14.42
N SER A 52 17.86 -15.68 -13.96
CA SER A 52 17.55 -14.28 -13.59
C SER A 52 17.07 -13.46 -14.80
N PHE A 53 17.58 -13.76 -16.01
CA PHE A 53 17.11 -13.12 -17.23
C PHE A 53 15.60 -13.22 -17.41
N MET A 54 15.00 -14.39 -17.15
CA MET A 54 13.55 -14.58 -17.34
C MET A 54 12.74 -13.76 -16.33
N THR A 55 13.20 -13.70 -15.11
CA THR A 55 12.57 -12.87 -14.06
C THR A 55 12.65 -11.37 -14.39
N ASP A 56 13.83 -10.91 -14.81
CA ASP A 56 14.03 -9.51 -15.19
C ASP A 56 13.25 -9.15 -16.46
N PHE A 57 13.18 -10.08 -17.42
CA PHE A 57 12.39 -9.93 -18.63
C PHE A 57 10.89 -9.83 -18.33
N GLU A 58 10.37 -10.67 -17.44
CA GLU A 58 8.96 -10.62 -17.01
C GLU A 58 8.66 -9.29 -16.35
N ASN A 59 9.48 -8.86 -15.38
CA ASN A 59 9.32 -7.58 -14.69
C ASN A 59 9.36 -6.40 -15.66
N ALA A 60 10.33 -6.39 -16.59
CA ALA A 60 10.43 -5.35 -17.60
C ALA A 60 9.23 -5.36 -18.55
N SER A 61 8.77 -6.54 -18.96
CA SER A 61 7.60 -6.68 -19.85
C SER A 61 6.32 -6.12 -19.19
N LEU A 62 6.13 -6.36 -17.90
CA LEU A 62 5.01 -5.81 -17.13
C LEU A 62 5.11 -4.30 -16.96
N ASP A 63 6.30 -3.78 -16.71
CA ASP A 63 6.50 -2.35 -16.41
C ASP A 63 6.54 -1.48 -17.67
N GLN A 64 7.07 -2.01 -18.77
CA GLN A 64 7.21 -1.31 -20.06
C GLN A 64 6.03 -1.57 -21.02
N PHE A 65 4.99 -2.29 -20.56
CA PHE A 65 3.84 -2.59 -21.41
C PHE A 65 3.15 -1.32 -21.91
N PRO A 66 2.86 -1.19 -23.21
CA PRO A 66 2.18 -0.03 -23.77
C PRO A 66 0.81 0.18 -23.13
N LEU A 67 0.48 1.44 -22.83
CA LEU A 67 -0.80 1.81 -22.20
C LEU A 67 -1.06 1.10 -20.85
N ARG A 68 -0.02 0.62 -20.16
CA ARG A 68 -0.12 -0.09 -18.88
C ARG A 68 -1.05 0.63 -17.89
N ASP A 69 -0.85 1.91 -17.70
CA ASP A 69 -1.62 2.70 -16.74
C ASP A 69 -3.10 2.79 -17.17
N THR A 70 -3.37 3.00 -18.44
CA THR A 70 -4.74 3.00 -19.02
C THR A 70 -5.45 1.66 -18.83
N PHE A 71 -4.75 0.54 -19.05
CA PHE A 71 -5.34 -0.80 -18.79
C PHE A 71 -5.62 -1.03 -17.32
N ARG A 72 -4.75 -0.55 -16.42
CA ARG A 72 -4.98 -0.62 -14.97
C ARG A 72 -6.17 0.23 -14.53
N GLU A 73 -6.30 1.44 -15.06
CA GLU A 73 -7.46 2.30 -14.83
C GLU A 73 -8.74 1.67 -15.35
N ALA A 74 -8.76 1.20 -16.59
CA ALA A 74 -9.90 0.52 -17.18
C ALA A 74 -10.32 -0.72 -16.36
N LYS A 75 -9.35 -1.53 -15.93
CA LYS A 75 -9.59 -2.66 -15.03
C LYS A 75 -10.21 -2.19 -13.71
N SER A 76 -9.72 -1.10 -13.13
CA SER A 76 -10.26 -0.57 -11.87
C SER A 76 -11.70 -0.08 -12.02
N LEU A 77 -11.99 0.64 -13.10
CA LEU A 77 -13.36 1.08 -13.44
C LEU A 77 -14.29 -0.11 -13.65
N PHE A 78 -13.84 -1.13 -14.38
CA PHE A 78 -14.62 -2.34 -14.60
C PHE A 78 -14.99 -3.04 -13.28
N HIS A 79 -14.00 -3.23 -12.37
CA HIS A 79 -14.25 -3.80 -11.07
C HIS A 79 -15.25 -2.96 -10.25
N ARG A 80 -15.09 -1.63 -10.26
CA ARG A 80 -15.94 -0.72 -9.49
C ARG A 80 -17.36 -0.65 -10.03
N PHE A 81 -17.53 -0.44 -11.33
CA PHE A 81 -18.83 -0.10 -11.94
C PHE A 81 -19.57 -1.31 -12.50
N VAL A 82 -18.86 -2.29 -13.05
CA VAL A 82 -19.49 -3.48 -13.66
C VAL A 82 -19.63 -4.60 -12.62
N LEU A 83 -18.54 -4.94 -11.93
CA LEU A 83 -18.58 -5.98 -10.90
C LEU A 83 -19.09 -5.47 -9.55
N ARG A 84 -19.26 -4.17 -9.37
CA ARG A 84 -19.72 -3.52 -8.14
C ARG A 84 -18.94 -3.95 -6.89
N GLN A 85 -17.65 -4.20 -7.06
CA GLN A 85 -16.79 -4.55 -5.93
C GLN A 85 -16.63 -3.35 -5.01
N SER A 86 -16.82 -3.58 -3.70
CA SER A 86 -16.70 -2.55 -2.67
C SER A 86 -15.23 -2.21 -2.37
N ASP A 87 -14.35 -3.20 -2.54
CA ASP A 87 -12.92 -3.08 -2.38
C ASP A 87 -12.18 -3.68 -3.57
N LYS A 88 -10.93 -3.26 -3.77
CA LYS A 88 -10.02 -3.85 -4.72
C LYS A 88 -8.59 -3.77 -4.21
N SER A 89 -7.92 -4.93 -4.16
CA SER A 89 -6.52 -5.04 -3.71
C SER A 89 -6.33 -4.48 -2.29
N GLY A 90 -7.31 -4.71 -1.40
CA GLY A 90 -7.27 -4.20 -0.04
C GLY A 90 -7.48 -2.69 0.09
N ILE A 91 -8.03 -2.03 -0.93
CA ILE A 91 -8.37 -0.60 -0.89
C ILE A 91 -9.87 -0.44 -1.16
N TYR A 92 -10.56 0.28 -0.31
CA TYR A 92 -11.96 0.68 -0.48
C TYR A 92 -12.11 2.20 -0.50
N ILE A 93 -13.26 2.66 -1.01
CA ILE A 93 -13.59 4.08 -1.07
C ILE A 93 -14.83 4.34 -0.22
N SER A 94 -14.71 5.21 0.76
CA SER A 94 -15.81 5.66 1.60
C SER A 94 -15.74 7.17 1.81
N GLN A 95 -16.87 7.85 1.76
CA GLN A 95 -17.00 9.30 1.97
C GLN A 95 -16.01 10.16 1.14
N GLY A 96 -15.59 9.66 -0.04
CA GLY A 96 -14.63 10.34 -0.91
C GLY A 96 -13.16 10.14 -0.50
N TYR A 97 -12.86 9.25 0.43
CA TYR A 97 -11.52 8.85 0.84
C TYR A 97 -11.22 7.43 0.37
N ALA A 98 -9.99 7.22 -0.11
CA ALA A 98 -9.44 5.89 -0.31
C ALA A 98 -8.76 5.44 0.99
N ALA A 99 -9.13 4.27 1.50
CA ALA A 99 -8.60 3.69 2.72
C ALA A 99 -8.11 2.26 2.46
N ALA A 100 -7.02 1.87 3.10
CA ALA A 100 -6.57 0.49 3.12
C ALA A 100 -7.47 -0.34 4.04
N GLN A 101 -7.71 -1.58 3.66
CA GLN A 101 -8.39 -2.55 4.50
C GLN A 101 -7.33 -3.34 5.28
N GLU A 102 -7.09 -2.90 6.50
CA GLU A 102 -6.15 -3.56 7.41
C GLU A 102 -6.93 -4.58 8.25
N TYR A 103 -6.75 -5.87 7.96
CA TYR A 103 -7.42 -6.98 8.64
C TYR A 103 -6.76 -8.32 8.30
N PRO A 104 -6.66 -9.26 9.25
CA PRO A 104 -6.93 -9.11 10.69
C PRO A 104 -5.77 -8.45 11.44
N LEU A 105 -6.00 -8.11 12.73
CA LEU A 105 -4.93 -7.67 13.62
C LEU A 105 -3.91 -8.78 13.82
N SER A 106 -2.64 -8.51 13.57
CA SER A 106 -1.54 -9.47 13.80
C SER A 106 -0.94 -9.28 15.19
N GLU A 107 -1.47 -10.01 16.18
CA GLU A 107 -0.90 -9.96 17.54
C GLU A 107 0.55 -10.42 17.58
N ALA A 108 0.96 -11.34 16.70
CA ALA A 108 2.35 -11.77 16.60
C ALA A 108 3.29 -10.62 16.19
N SER A 109 2.86 -9.79 15.24
CA SER A 109 3.63 -8.60 14.81
C SER A 109 3.70 -7.55 15.91
N ILE A 110 2.61 -7.35 16.65
CA ILE A 110 2.56 -6.42 17.78
C ILE A 110 3.51 -6.89 18.89
N ASN A 111 3.42 -8.15 19.29
CA ASN A 111 4.28 -8.71 20.32
C ASN A 111 5.76 -8.61 19.94
N HIS A 112 6.10 -8.91 18.69
CA HIS A 112 7.47 -8.73 18.20
C HIS A 112 7.95 -7.28 18.29
N ALA A 113 7.09 -6.31 17.95
CA ALA A 113 7.39 -4.90 18.08
C ALA A 113 7.61 -4.50 19.57
N LEU A 114 6.73 -4.96 20.46
CA LEU A 114 6.82 -4.73 21.90
C LEU A 114 8.11 -5.30 22.51
N GLU A 115 8.53 -6.49 22.11
CA GLU A 115 9.82 -7.07 22.49
C GLU A 115 11.00 -6.15 22.09
N ARG A 116 10.95 -5.60 20.87
CA ARG A 116 11.98 -4.69 20.39
C ARG A 116 11.99 -3.37 21.15
N PHE A 117 10.83 -2.78 21.40
CA PHE A 117 10.73 -1.56 22.20
C PHE A 117 11.20 -1.77 23.63
N SER A 118 10.83 -2.89 24.26
CA SER A 118 11.30 -3.24 25.60
C SER A 118 12.81 -3.41 25.64
N SER A 119 13.39 -4.09 24.65
CA SER A 119 14.84 -4.25 24.56
C SER A 119 15.57 -2.90 24.43
N VAL A 120 15.05 -1.97 23.64
CA VAL A 120 15.61 -0.61 23.53
C VAL A 120 15.46 0.15 24.85
N TYR A 121 14.28 0.08 25.48
CA TYR A 121 14.03 0.72 26.76
C TYR A 121 15.00 0.21 27.84
N GLU A 122 15.12 -1.09 28.02
CA GLU A 122 15.98 -1.70 29.02
C GLU A 122 17.45 -1.38 28.80
N THR A 123 17.89 -1.38 27.53
CA THR A 123 19.30 -1.17 27.20
C THR A 123 19.74 0.29 27.35
N TYR A 124 18.89 1.25 26.99
CA TYR A 124 19.32 2.63 26.83
C TYR A 124 18.57 3.65 27.68
N LEU A 125 17.36 3.36 28.13
CA LEU A 125 16.48 4.36 28.72
C LEU A 125 16.11 4.10 30.17
N SER A 126 16.05 2.85 30.61
CA SER A 126 15.58 2.46 31.95
C SER A 126 16.42 3.05 33.11
N SER A 127 17.67 3.36 32.84
CA SER A 127 18.59 3.97 33.83
C SER A 127 18.67 5.50 33.72
N THR A 128 17.86 6.11 32.91
CA THR A 128 17.84 7.57 32.67
C THR A 128 16.57 8.20 33.25
N ASP A 129 16.60 9.53 33.45
CA ASP A 129 15.40 10.32 33.84
C ASP A 129 14.51 10.69 32.64
N SER A 130 14.65 9.99 31.51
CA SER A 130 13.91 10.26 30.28
C SER A 130 12.42 9.92 30.44
N LYS A 131 11.56 10.85 30.09
CA LYS A 131 10.12 10.59 29.98
C LYS A 131 9.81 10.04 28.60
N ILE A 132 9.11 8.93 28.56
CA ILE A 132 8.78 8.24 27.32
C ILE A 132 7.28 8.33 27.09
N TYR A 133 6.92 8.70 25.88
CA TYR A 133 5.54 8.81 25.44
C TYR A 133 5.25 7.83 24.31
N LEU A 134 4.05 7.29 24.31
CA LEU A 134 3.56 6.38 23.30
C LEU A 134 2.40 7.03 22.56
N ALA A 135 2.54 7.25 21.26
CA ALA A 135 1.47 7.74 20.42
C ALA A 135 1.22 6.77 19.26
N ILE A 136 0.00 6.28 19.12
CA ILE A 136 -0.41 5.45 17.98
C ILE A 136 -1.21 6.33 17.03
N VAL A 137 -0.75 6.43 15.79
CA VAL A 137 -1.44 7.17 14.73
C VAL A 137 -2.52 6.27 14.15
N PRO A 138 -3.81 6.61 14.28
CA PRO A 138 -4.86 5.84 13.64
C PRO A 138 -4.77 5.99 12.12
N ASP A 139 -5.10 4.94 11.40
CA ASP A 139 -5.28 5.02 9.96
C ASP A 139 -6.69 5.48 9.59
N LYS A 140 -6.99 5.60 8.30
CA LYS A 140 -8.33 5.99 7.86
C LYS A 140 -9.40 4.93 8.15
N GLY A 141 -8.99 3.65 8.28
CA GLY A 141 -9.87 2.55 8.62
C GLY A 141 -10.55 2.75 9.96
N TYR A 142 -9.84 3.33 10.94
CA TYR A 142 -10.40 3.69 12.25
C TYR A 142 -11.68 4.53 12.15
N TYR A 143 -11.71 5.50 11.20
CA TYR A 143 -12.84 6.42 11.04
C TYR A 143 -13.89 5.93 10.03
N LEU A 144 -13.50 5.13 9.04
CA LEU A 144 -14.33 4.86 7.86
C LEU A 144 -14.86 3.43 7.79
N ALA A 145 -14.15 2.44 8.33
CA ALA A 145 -14.44 1.03 8.04
C ALA A 145 -15.84 0.62 8.51
N GLN A 146 -16.21 0.98 9.73
CA GLN A 146 -17.52 0.65 10.29
C GLN A 146 -18.67 1.22 9.46
N SER A 147 -18.60 2.50 9.10
CA SER A 147 -19.64 3.17 8.29
C SER A 147 -19.69 2.66 6.85
N ALA A 148 -18.58 2.11 6.35
CA ALA A 148 -18.47 1.53 5.03
C ALA A 148 -18.82 0.02 4.98
N GLY A 149 -19.09 -0.61 6.13
CA GLY A 149 -19.32 -2.06 6.23
C GLY A 149 -18.07 -2.88 5.83
N GLN A 150 -16.88 -2.32 6.07
CA GLN A 150 -15.61 -2.96 5.76
C GLN A 150 -14.98 -3.57 7.02
N LEU A 151 -14.20 -4.64 6.82
CA LEU A 151 -13.38 -5.20 7.88
C LEU A 151 -12.24 -4.23 8.22
N SER A 152 -11.87 -4.14 9.49
CA SER A 152 -10.79 -3.30 9.99
C SER A 152 -10.01 -3.98 11.11
N LEU A 153 -8.92 -3.38 11.53
CA LEU A 153 -8.24 -3.78 12.76
C LEU A 153 -9.22 -3.69 13.94
N ASP A 154 -9.04 -4.57 14.92
CA ASP A 154 -9.57 -4.39 16.26
C ASP A 154 -8.70 -3.34 16.99
N TYR A 155 -9.09 -2.07 16.86
CA TYR A 155 -8.32 -0.96 17.42
C TYR A 155 -8.31 -0.96 18.94
N ASP A 156 -9.39 -1.37 19.59
CA ASP A 156 -9.44 -1.46 21.05
C ASP A 156 -8.45 -2.51 21.55
N ARG A 157 -8.40 -3.64 20.85
CA ARG A 157 -7.41 -4.69 21.12
C ARG A 157 -5.99 -4.22 20.86
N LEU A 158 -5.75 -3.51 19.76
CA LEU A 158 -4.46 -2.92 19.42
C LEU A 158 -3.96 -1.98 20.53
N PHE A 159 -4.78 -1.02 20.92
CA PHE A 159 -4.43 -0.07 21.98
C PHE A 159 -4.16 -0.79 23.31
N SER A 160 -5.01 -1.73 23.68
CA SER A 160 -4.88 -2.52 24.90
C SER A 160 -3.56 -3.30 24.94
N LEU A 161 -3.19 -3.97 23.85
CA LEU A 161 -1.94 -4.73 23.74
C LEU A 161 -0.72 -3.83 23.84
N VAL A 162 -0.73 -2.73 23.11
CA VAL A 162 0.46 -1.85 23.05
C VAL A 162 0.64 -1.09 24.37
N GLU A 163 -0.42 -0.55 24.96
CA GLU A 163 -0.35 0.14 26.25
C GLU A 163 0.02 -0.83 27.39
N GLY A 164 -0.55 -2.03 27.40
CA GLY A 164 -0.21 -3.06 28.37
C GLY A 164 1.21 -3.59 28.22
N GLY A 165 1.74 -3.63 27.00
CA GLY A 165 3.11 -4.09 26.72
C GLY A 165 4.20 -3.02 26.97
N MET A 166 3.80 -1.74 27.14
CA MET A 166 4.73 -0.62 27.38
C MET A 166 4.34 0.18 28.63
N PRO A 167 4.27 -0.43 29.84
CA PRO A 167 3.82 0.23 31.06
C PRO A 167 4.75 1.37 31.51
N TRP A 168 5.94 1.45 30.96
CA TRP A 168 6.94 2.49 31.18
C TRP A 168 6.74 3.73 30.30
N ALA A 169 5.81 3.69 29.35
CA ALA A 169 5.49 4.80 28.45
C ALA A 169 4.14 5.44 28.82
N SER A 170 4.05 6.76 28.74
CA SER A 170 2.79 7.49 28.93
C SER A 170 2.02 7.53 27.61
N PRO A 171 0.79 7.00 27.53
CA PRO A 171 0.04 6.98 26.28
C PRO A 171 -0.52 8.37 25.94
N ILE A 172 -0.43 8.75 24.66
CA ILE A 172 -1.07 9.93 24.08
C ILE A 172 -2.09 9.46 23.04
N ARG A 173 -3.36 9.75 23.27
CA ARG A 173 -4.48 9.35 22.42
C ARG A 173 -4.68 10.35 21.28
N LEU A 174 -4.06 10.07 20.11
CA LEU A 174 -4.23 10.90 18.92
C LEU A 174 -5.62 10.77 18.28
N THR A 175 -6.35 9.72 18.58
CA THR A 175 -7.75 9.55 18.15
C THR A 175 -8.65 10.68 18.61
N ASP A 176 -8.34 11.32 19.75
CA ASP A 176 -9.13 12.41 20.33
C ASP A 176 -8.85 13.76 19.63
N SER A 177 -7.70 13.85 18.96
CA SER A 177 -7.22 15.08 18.30
C SER A 177 -7.33 15.04 16.78
N LEU A 178 -7.59 13.86 16.20
CA LEU A 178 -7.66 13.63 14.76
C LEU A 178 -9.06 13.21 14.32
N SER A 179 -9.36 13.51 13.07
CA SER A 179 -10.58 13.11 12.38
C SER A 179 -10.25 12.69 10.93
N ILE A 180 -11.21 12.09 10.22
CA ILE A 180 -11.00 11.75 8.81
C ILE A 180 -10.64 12.95 7.93
N GLN A 181 -11.08 14.16 8.29
CA GLN A 181 -10.80 15.38 7.55
C GLN A 181 -9.33 15.81 7.63
N ASP A 182 -8.58 15.26 8.56
CA ASP A 182 -7.16 15.55 8.75
C ASP A 182 -6.25 14.66 7.91
N TYR A 183 -6.84 13.80 7.07
CA TYR A 183 -6.13 12.94 6.12
C TYR A 183 -6.32 13.42 4.68
N TYR A 184 -5.32 13.13 3.83
CA TYR A 184 -5.48 13.28 2.38
C TYR A 184 -6.45 12.24 1.83
N ARG A 185 -7.24 12.60 0.81
CA ARG A 185 -8.29 11.73 0.27
C ARG A 185 -7.75 10.43 -0.33
N THR A 186 -6.65 10.52 -1.06
CA THR A 186 -6.08 9.38 -1.83
C THR A 186 -4.71 8.93 -1.34
N ASP A 187 -4.16 9.60 -0.34
CA ASP A 187 -2.87 9.30 0.28
C ASP A 187 -3.10 8.83 1.73
N THR A 188 -2.23 8.00 2.27
CA THR A 188 -2.33 7.49 3.65
C THR A 188 -1.96 8.53 4.70
N HIS A 189 -1.25 9.58 4.31
CA HIS A 189 -0.75 10.57 5.23
C HIS A 189 -1.83 11.56 5.71
N TRP A 190 -1.56 12.17 6.84
CA TRP A 190 -2.30 13.30 7.37
C TRP A 190 -1.98 14.57 6.57
N ARG A 191 -2.88 15.52 6.60
CA ARG A 191 -2.72 16.81 5.94
C ARG A 191 -1.88 17.71 6.84
N GLN A 192 -0.74 18.16 6.34
CA GLN A 192 0.22 18.98 7.12
C GLN A 192 -0.42 20.24 7.71
N GLU A 193 -1.29 20.89 6.94
CA GLU A 193 -1.98 22.12 7.36
C GLU A 193 -3.05 21.89 8.44
N ARG A 194 -3.33 20.64 8.83
CA ARG A 194 -4.33 20.27 9.84
C ARG A 194 -3.77 19.53 11.05
N LEU A 195 -2.45 19.46 11.15
CA LEU A 195 -1.80 18.71 12.24
C LEU A 195 -1.69 19.47 13.55
N LEU A 196 -2.06 20.75 13.61
CA LEU A 196 -1.87 21.57 14.82
C LEU A 196 -2.50 20.94 16.07
N PRO A 197 -3.74 20.41 16.06
CA PRO A 197 -4.32 19.76 17.24
C PRO A 197 -3.54 18.52 17.69
N ALA A 198 -3.09 17.69 16.74
CA ALA A 198 -2.27 16.52 17.06
C ALA A 198 -0.90 16.92 17.61
N ALA A 199 -0.27 17.96 17.03
CA ALA A 199 1.00 18.48 17.52
C ALA A 199 0.90 19.11 18.91
N GLN A 200 -0.26 19.64 19.28
CA GLN A 200 -0.51 20.16 20.64
C GLN A 200 -0.81 19.05 21.67
N ALA A 201 -1.24 17.88 21.20
CA ALA A 201 -1.46 16.72 22.06
C ALA A 201 -0.16 15.95 22.35
N LEU A 202 0.85 16.06 21.48
CA LEU A 202 2.19 15.48 21.63
C LEU A 202 3.08 16.35 22.49
#